data_e608fb27aa4260a7205068952a18bfbd
#
_entry.id   e608fb27aa4260a7205068952a18bfbd
#
_cell.length_a   1.000
_cell.length_b   1.000
_cell.length_c   1.000
_cell.angle_alpha   90.00
_cell.angle_beta   90.00
_cell.angle_gamma   90.00
#
_symmetry.space_group_name_H-M   'P 1'
#
loop_
_entity.id
_entity.type
_entity.pdbx_description
1 polymer ?
#
loop_
_entity_poly.entity_id
_entity_poly.type
_entity_poly.pdbx_seq_one_letter_code
_entity_poly.pdbx_strand_id
1 'polypeptide(L)'
;MSTLPPGPSGLPVAGSTLSFVRDPFSTYERWAEEYGDIVATNIAGRTFVMVAHPEHIERILVTDQQHYGKGSFQRDQLGDIVGDGLLLSEGEFWHEQRNRLQPEFFREQLTQYATMMVDETRARADNWTSGETITLNSELQHLTLAIMARTLFGFDIEDAEGQFANTARTISERFNLSHVSTYLAAWIPTPRNRRYRRAMNNLDTVIYDVIEARRAQDDSPNDLLATLIAAVDDPETDLTDETLRDEIATVILGGHDTAALAMTYTLTALARHPDAEAEVRAELDEVLGDDDPTVTDLPALPRLDAAVKEAMRLHPPAYTLFRESNRPMKIGEYDVPEGATLTIPQWVVHHDSRWFESPWEYQPDRWTDEFEASLPEYAYFPFCGGKRHCIGMRYGLMETKLVVATLLQRFRFDFQLPELSFAAALTLQPAEPVSVRVTTV
;
A
#
# COMPACT_ATOMS: atom_id res chain seq x y z
N MET A 1 38.75 2.89 -10.82
CA MET A 1 38.41 1.75 -9.94
C MET A 1 36.92 1.85 -9.71
N SER A 2 36.17 0.80 -9.98
CA SER A 2 34.74 0.72 -9.67
C SER A 2 34.57 0.84 -8.16
N THR A 3 33.83 1.84 -7.70
CA THR A 3 33.60 2.06 -6.27
C THR A 3 32.13 1.77 -5.97
N LEU A 4 31.87 0.66 -5.28
CA LEU A 4 30.56 0.41 -4.69
C LEU A 4 30.20 1.52 -3.71
N PRO A 5 28.91 1.83 -3.50
CA PRO A 5 28.49 2.74 -2.44
C PRO A 5 29.05 2.33 -1.07
N PRO A 6 29.29 3.30 -0.16
CA PRO A 6 29.65 3.00 1.20
C PRO A 6 28.54 2.21 1.90
N GLY A 7 28.88 1.54 2.99
CA GLY A 7 27.88 0.82 3.76
C GLY A 7 28.44 0.04 4.93
N PRO A 8 27.56 -0.58 5.73
CA PRO A 8 27.97 -1.27 6.95
C PRO A 8 28.85 -2.48 6.63
N SER A 9 29.90 -2.65 7.44
CA SER A 9 30.70 -3.88 7.46
C SER A 9 29.85 -4.99 8.12
N GLY A 10 29.20 -5.79 7.29
CA GLY A 10 28.36 -6.88 7.76
C GLY A 10 29.14 -8.08 8.29
N LEU A 11 28.45 -9.00 8.97
CA LEU A 11 29.00 -10.27 9.38
C LEU A 11 29.37 -11.14 8.15
N PRO A 12 30.42 -11.98 8.20
CA PRO A 12 30.71 -12.92 7.13
C PRO A 12 29.45 -13.74 6.79
N VAL A 13 29.10 -13.82 5.49
CA VAL A 13 27.94 -14.55 4.94
C VAL A 13 26.57 -13.92 5.28
N ALA A 14 26.34 -13.48 6.50
CA ALA A 14 25.06 -12.92 6.95
C ALA A 14 24.88 -11.43 6.58
N GLY A 15 26.00 -10.72 6.33
CA GLY A 15 25.92 -9.28 6.03
C GLY A 15 25.23 -8.51 7.15
N SER A 16 24.32 -7.64 6.79
CA SER A 16 23.49 -6.84 7.71
C SER A 16 22.14 -7.48 8.06
N THR A 17 21.91 -8.75 7.70
CA THR A 17 20.62 -9.43 7.88
C THR A 17 20.09 -9.35 9.31
N LEU A 18 20.96 -9.57 10.31
CA LEU A 18 20.52 -9.57 11.72
C LEU A 18 20.04 -8.19 12.19
N SER A 19 20.72 -7.12 11.81
CA SER A 19 20.32 -5.75 12.14
C SER A 19 18.98 -5.41 11.48
N PHE A 20 18.86 -5.77 10.21
CA PHE A 20 17.66 -5.52 9.42
C PHE A 20 16.45 -6.30 9.93
N VAL A 21 16.64 -7.59 10.29
CA VAL A 21 15.57 -8.41 10.89
C VAL A 21 15.12 -7.87 12.23
N ARG A 22 16.04 -7.33 13.03
CA ARG A 22 15.73 -6.84 14.36
C ARG A 22 14.90 -5.55 14.33
N ASP A 23 15.28 -4.60 13.50
CA ASP A 23 14.63 -3.31 13.35
C ASP A 23 14.97 -2.72 11.97
N PRO A 24 14.11 -2.98 10.96
CA PRO A 24 14.32 -2.47 9.60
C PRO A 24 14.31 -0.94 9.52
N PHE A 25 13.41 -0.28 10.25
CA PHE A 25 13.21 1.17 10.17
C PHE A 25 14.41 1.93 10.73
N SER A 26 14.78 1.70 12.01
CA SER A 26 15.98 2.30 12.59
C SER A 26 17.26 1.88 11.86
N THR A 27 17.25 0.73 11.18
CA THR A 27 18.40 0.32 10.35
C THR A 27 18.53 1.17 9.11
N TYR A 28 17.43 1.46 8.40
CA TYR A 28 17.43 2.36 7.25
C TYR A 28 17.83 3.78 7.64
N GLU A 29 17.26 4.33 8.72
CA GLU A 29 17.59 5.65 9.27
C GLU A 29 19.08 5.78 9.57
N ARG A 30 19.62 4.85 10.35
CA ARG A 30 21.05 4.82 10.70
C ARG A 30 21.94 4.72 9.45
N TRP A 31 21.57 3.93 8.45
CA TRP A 31 22.35 3.84 7.21
C TRP A 31 22.36 5.17 6.45
N ALA A 32 21.23 5.85 6.38
CA ALA A 32 21.14 7.16 5.77
C ALA A 32 21.98 8.21 6.52
N GLU A 33 21.96 8.18 7.86
CA GLU A 33 22.75 9.07 8.71
C GLU A 33 24.26 8.80 8.62
N GLU A 34 24.68 7.54 8.66
CA GLU A 34 26.10 7.16 8.73
C GLU A 34 26.80 7.18 7.36
N TYR A 35 26.08 6.81 6.28
CA TYR A 35 26.67 6.57 4.97
C TYR A 35 26.10 7.46 3.87
N GLY A 36 25.00 8.20 4.13
CA GLY A 36 24.35 9.10 3.19
C GLY A 36 23.26 8.44 2.34
N ASP A 37 22.95 9.07 1.23
CA ASP A 37 21.77 8.77 0.41
C ASP A 37 21.88 7.47 -0.42
N ILE A 38 23.07 6.95 -0.62
CA ILE A 38 23.31 5.74 -1.43
C ILE A 38 24.18 4.79 -0.62
N VAL A 39 23.60 3.66 -0.20
CA VAL A 39 24.26 2.72 0.72
C VAL A 39 24.21 1.30 0.18
N ALA A 40 25.37 0.66 0.02
CA ALA A 40 25.43 -0.74 -0.37
C ALA A 40 25.57 -1.65 0.86
N THR A 41 24.79 -2.72 0.88
CA THR A 41 24.85 -3.73 1.95
C THR A 41 24.60 -5.14 1.39
N ASN A 42 24.86 -6.15 2.20
CA ASN A 42 24.48 -7.52 1.89
C ASN A 42 23.41 -7.99 2.89
N ILE A 43 22.28 -8.46 2.36
CA ILE A 43 21.20 -9.05 3.17
C ILE A 43 20.91 -10.44 2.59
N ALA A 44 21.04 -11.46 3.43
CA ALA A 44 20.79 -12.86 3.08
C ALA A 44 21.57 -13.33 1.81
N GLY A 45 22.81 -12.83 1.63
CA GLY A 45 23.65 -13.17 0.49
C GLY A 45 23.41 -12.38 -0.80
N ARG A 46 22.45 -11.46 -0.80
CA ARG A 46 22.14 -10.57 -1.95
C ARG A 46 22.70 -9.17 -1.72
N THR A 47 23.15 -8.53 -2.80
CA THR A 47 23.55 -7.12 -2.75
C THR A 47 22.32 -6.23 -2.80
N PHE A 48 22.15 -5.42 -1.77
CA PHE A 48 21.14 -4.37 -1.71
C PHE A 48 21.82 -3.00 -1.82
N VAL A 49 21.18 -2.09 -2.53
CA VAL A 49 21.60 -0.68 -2.62
C VAL A 49 20.40 0.19 -2.22
N MET A 50 20.49 0.82 -1.04
CA MET A 50 19.53 1.82 -0.61
C MET A 50 19.76 3.11 -1.39
N VAL A 51 18.68 3.74 -1.84
CA VAL A 51 18.69 5.05 -2.51
C VAL A 51 17.61 5.93 -1.88
N ALA A 52 18.03 7.01 -1.23
CA ALA A 52 17.17 7.89 -0.42
C ALA A 52 17.18 9.36 -0.87
N HIS A 53 17.75 9.72 -2.02
CA HIS A 53 17.72 11.09 -2.54
C HIS A 53 16.71 11.24 -3.68
N PRO A 54 15.81 12.25 -3.67
CA PRO A 54 14.77 12.46 -4.69
C PRO A 54 15.29 12.43 -6.13
N GLU A 55 16.41 13.09 -6.44
CA GLU A 55 17.00 13.11 -7.77
C GLU A 55 17.38 11.71 -8.29
N HIS A 56 17.96 10.88 -7.43
CA HIS A 56 18.33 9.52 -7.81
C HIS A 56 17.12 8.61 -7.91
N ILE A 57 16.10 8.84 -7.08
CA ILE A 57 14.82 8.13 -7.14
C ILE A 57 14.10 8.43 -8.45
N GLU A 58 14.04 9.70 -8.86
CA GLU A 58 13.48 10.12 -10.15
C GLU A 58 14.19 9.41 -11.32
N ARG A 59 15.52 9.38 -11.30
CA ARG A 59 16.27 8.67 -12.33
C ARG A 59 15.90 7.19 -12.41
N ILE A 60 15.78 6.51 -11.28
CA ILE A 60 15.44 5.08 -11.24
C ILE A 60 14.00 4.83 -11.70
N LEU A 61 13.06 5.68 -11.28
CA LEU A 61 11.63 5.45 -11.50
C LEU A 61 11.13 6.02 -12.83
N VAL A 62 11.81 7.03 -13.40
CA VAL A 62 11.37 7.76 -14.60
C VAL A 62 12.40 7.73 -15.70
N THR A 63 13.55 8.41 -15.51
CA THR A 63 14.49 8.70 -16.59
C THR A 63 15.17 7.45 -17.12
N ASP A 64 15.66 6.60 -16.23
CA ASP A 64 16.45 5.39 -16.53
C ASP A 64 15.64 4.10 -16.29
N GLN A 65 14.30 4.20 -16.13
CA GLN A 65 13.43 3.11 -15.70
C GLN A 65 13.52 1.82 -16.52
N GLN A 66 13.88 1.92 -17.82
CA GLN A 66 14.07 0.76 -18.71
C GLN A 66 15.26 -0.14 -18.30
N HIS A 67 16.11 0.33 -17.39
CA HIS A 67 17.27 -0.39 -16.89
C HIS A 67 17.02 -1.01 -15.51
N TYR A 68 15.81 -0.86 -14.98
CA TYR A 68 15.41 -1.36 -13.67
C TYR A 68 14.12 -2.16 -13.76
N GLY A 69 14.20 -3.44 -13.41
CA GLY A 69 13.07 -4.36 -13.39
C GLY A 69 12.52 -4.60 -11.97
N LYS A 70 11.57 -5.51 -11.88
CA LYS A 70 11.05 -6.03 -10.61
C LYS A 70 12.03 -6.97 -9.91
N GLY A 71 12.78 -7.71 -10.71
CA GLY A 71 13.88 -8.53 -10.26
C GLY A 71 13.51 -9.81 -9.51
N SER A 72 14.55 -10.58 -9.24
CA SER A 72 14.43 -11.90 -8.62
C SER A 72 13.93 -11.81 -7.16
N PHE A 73 14.35 -10.79 -6.42
CA PHE A 73 13.93 -10.63 -5.02
C PHE A 73 12.42 -10.51 -4.87
N GLN A 74 11.79 -9.61 -5.66
CA GLN A 74 10.33 -9.43 -5.60
C GLN A 74 9.58 -10.67 -6.12
N ARG A 75 10.08 -11.31 -7.19
CA ARG A 75 9.50 -12.55 -7.71
C ARG A 75 9.55 -13.69 -6.70
N ASP A 76 10.67 -13.86 -6.00
CA ASP A 76 10.82 -14.88 -4.94
C ASP A 76 9.89 -14.63 -3.73
N GLN A 77 9.55 -13.38 -3.48
CA GLN A 77 8.67 -13.03 -2.36
C GLN A 77 7.19 -13.08 -2.74
N LEU A 78 6.80 -12.53 -3.89
CA LEU A 78 5.41 -12.27 -4.23
C LEU A 78 4.88 -13.16 -5.37
N GLY A 79 5.76 -13.88 -6.10
CA GLY A 79 5.37 -14.66 -7.26
C GLY A 79 4.31 -15.73 -6.97
N ASP A 80 4.38 -16.39 -5.81
CA ASP A 80 3.34 -17.35 -5.39
C ASP A 80 1.95 -16.71 -5.22
N ILE A 81 1.88 -15.40 -4.92
CA ILE A 81 0.62 -14.69 -4.65
C ILE A 81 0.03 -14.10 -5.92
N VAL A 82 0.83 -13.30 -6.63
CA VAL A 82 0.36 -12.45 -7.73
C VAL A 82 0.82 -12.94 -9.11
N GLY A 83 1.53 -14.06 -9.18
CA GLY A 83 2.00 -14.65 -10.42
C GLY A 83 2.63 -13.63 -11.37
N ASP A 84 2.13 -13.60 -12.59
CA ASP A 84 2.48 -12.63 -13.62
C ASP A 84 1.46 -11.47 -13.74
N GLY A 85 0.70 -11.18 -12.68
CA GLY A 85 -0.20 -10.02 -12.61
C GLY A 85 0.57 -8.68 -12.69
N LEU A 86 -0.17 -7.57 -12.80
CA LEU A 86 0.33 -6.21 -13.07
C LEU A 86 1.48 -5.78 -12.14
N LEU A 87 1.54 -6.30 -10.91
CA LEU A 87 2.58 -5.94 -9.95
C LEU A 87 3.96 -6.44 -10.38
N LEU A 88 4.07 -7.69 -10.87
CA LEU A 88 5.34 -8.34 -11.20
C LEU A 88 5.62 -8.50 -12.70
N SER A 89 4.61 -8.42 -13.55
CA SER A 89 4.78 -8.50 -15.00
C SER A 89 5.68 -7.39 -15.53
N GLU A 90 6.33 -7.62 -16.68
CA GLU A 90 7.28 -6.70 -17.30
C GLU A 90 7.10 -6.64 -18.81
N GLY A 91 7.79 -5.69 -19.45
CA GLY A 91 7.83 -5.57 -20.93
C GLY A 91 6.47 -5.22 -21.53
N GLU A 92 6.21 -5.79 -22.72
CA GLU A 92 5.00 -5.57 -23.51
C GLU A 92 3.75 -6.08 -22.76
N PHE A 93 3.83 -7.27 -22.20
CA PHE A 93 2.74 -7.87 -21.42
C PHE A 93 2.26 -6.93 -20.29
N TRP A 94 3.18 -6.33 -19.54
CA TRP A 94 2.82 -5.35 -18.53
C TRP A 94 2.11 -4.12 -19.13
N HIS A 95 2.59 -3.62 -20.28
CA HIS A 95 1.95 -2.49 -20.95
C HIS A 95 0.51 -2.79 -21.36
N GLU A 96 0.28 -3.96 -21.94
CA GLU A 96 -1.04 -4.41 -22.34
C GLU A 96 -1.99 -4.54 -21.14
N GLN A 97 -1.54 -5.22 -20.08
CA GLN A 97 -2.33 -5.35 -18.86
C GLN A 97 -2.63 -3.99 -18.22
N ARG A 98 -1.61 -3.11 -18.11
CA ARG A 98 -1.81 -1.76 -17.59
C ARG A 98 -2.85 -0.97 -18.38
N ASN A 99 -2.78 -1.00 -19.71
CA ASN A 99 -3.72 -0.29 -20.57
C ASN A 99 -5.13 -0.86 -20.46
N ARG A 100 -5.27 -2.15 -20.25
CA ARG A 100 -6.57 -2.83 -20.09
C ARG A 100 -7.25 -2.48 -18.78
N LEU A 101 -6.49 -2.44 -17.68
CA LEU A 101 -7.01 -2.19 -16.34
C LEU A 101 -7.24 -0.70 -16.07
N GLN A 102 -6.46 0.19 -16.67
CA GLN A 102 -6.45 1.61 -16.33
C GLN A 102 -7.79 2.33 -16.51
N PRO A 103 -8.65 2.01 -17.51
CA PRO A 103 -9.96 2.64 -17.66
C PRO A 103 -10.86 2.51 -16.43
N GLU A 104 -10.78 1.40 -15.70
CA GLU A 104 -11.59 1.15 -14.48
C GLU A 104 -11.24 2.12 -13.33
N PHE A 105 -10.08 2.78 -13.42
CA PHE A 105 -9.62 3.79 -12.45
C PHE A 105 -9.75 5.22 -12.99
N PHE A 106 -10.51 5.44 -14.08
CA PHE A 106 -10.83 6.77 -14.59
C PHE A 106 -11.99 7.40 -13.81
N ARG A 107 -12.08 8.73 -13.89
CA ARG A 107 -13.01 9.54 -13.08
C ARG A 107 -14.49 9.11 -13.21
N GLU A 108 -14.90 8.67 -14.38
CA GLU A 108 -16.29 8.27 -14.64
C GLU A 108 -16.68 7.04 -13.81
N GLN A 109 -15.85 6.01 -13.78
CA GLN A 109 -16.06 4.81 -12.95
C GLN A 109 -15.94 5.14 -11.45
N LEU A 110 -14.95 5.95 -11.08
CA LEU A 110 -14.77 6.35 -9.68
C LEU A 110 -15.99 7.06 -9.10
N THR A 111 -16.73 7.85 -9.91
CA THR A 111 -17.96 8.51 -9.44
C THR A 111 -19.04 7.50 -9.05
N GLN A 112 -19.15 6.38 -9.77
CA GLN A 112 -20.10 5.31 -9.43
C GLN A 112 -19.70 4.57 -8.16
N TYR A 113 -18.40 4.36 -7.96
CA TYR A 113 -17.88 3.68 -6.77
C TYR A 113 -18.03 4.51 -5.49
N ALA A 114 -17.98 5.85 -5.59
CA ALA A 114 -18.02 6.73 -4.43
C ALA A 114 -19.26 6.51 -3.54
N THR A 115 -20.45 6.37 -4.14
CA THR A 115 -21.67 6.09 -3.39
C THR A 115 -21.60 4.75 -2.66
N MET A 116 -21.09 3.70 -3.34
CA MET A 116 -20.93 2.38 -2.73
C MET A 116 -19.94 2.41 -1.55
N MET A 117 -18.85 3.20 -1.65
CA MET A 117 -17.88 3.37 -0.56
C MET A 117 -18.52 3.98 0.69
N VAL A 118 -19.35 5.01 0.50
CA VAL A 118 -20.06 5.67 1.60
C VAL A 118 -21.13 4.75 2.20
N ASP A 119 -21.90 4.04 1.36
CA ASP A 119 -22.92 3.10 1.81
C ASP A 119 -22.32 1.97 2.66
N GLU A 120 -21.20 1.36 2.20
CA GLU A 120 -20.48 0.31 2.95
C GLU A 120 -19.94 0.86 4.29
N THR A 121 -19.40 2.08 4.26
CA THR A 121 -18.89 2.73 5.47
C THR A 121 -20.00 2.94 6.48
N ARG A 122 -21.16 3.40 6.04
CA ARG A 122 -22.33 3.58 6.90
C ARG A 122 -22.84 2.27 7.46
N ALA A 123 -23.00 1.26 6.59
CA ALA A 123 -23.46 -0.06 7.01
C ALA A 123 -22.53 -0.69 8.07
N ARG A 124 -21.22 -0.53 7.90
CA ARG A 124 -20.24 -0.97 8.90
C ARG A 124 -20.34 -0.16 10.19
N ALA A 125 -20.41 1.15 10.10
CA ALA A 125 -20.49 2.08 11.22
C ALA A 125 -21.79 1.92 12.04
N ASP A 126 -22.89 1.52 11.42
CA ASP A 126 -24.18 1.24 12.08
C ASP A 126 -24.09 0.05 13.05
N ASN A 127 -23.10 -0.81 12.91
CA ASN A 127 -22.85 -1.91 13.86
C ASN A 127 -22.05 -1.46 15.10
N TRP A 128 -21.48 -0.24 15.11
CA TRP A 128 -20.71 0.24 16.25
C TRP A 128 -21.60 0.89 17.30
N THR A 129 -21.40 0.50 18.55
CA THR A 129 -22.16 1.06 19.68
C THR A 129 -21.34 2.14 20.38
N SER A 130 -21.98 3.30 20.67
CA SER A 130 -21.33 4.40 21.39
C SER A 130 -20.77 3.93 22.74
N GLY A 131 -19.49 4.18 22.96
CA GLY A 131 -18.73 3.77 24.15
C GLY A 131 -18.06 2.40 24.06
N GLU A 132 -18.26 1.64 22.98
CA GLU A 132 -17.55 0.37 22.79
C GLU A 132 -16.10 0.56 22.35
N THR A 133 -15.29 -0.46 22.54
CA THR A 133 -13.91 -0.52 22.06
C THR A 133 -13.82 -1.48 20.89
N ILE A 134 -13.37 -0.96 19.75
CA ILE A 134 -13.14 -1.73 18.52
C ILE A 134 -11.66 -1.85 18.21
N THR A 135 -11.29 -2.77 17.31
CA THR A 135 -9.95 -2.85 16.73
C THR A 135 -9.98 -2.17 15.37
N LEU A 136 -9.62 -0.88 15.34
CA LEU A 136 -9.82 -0.01 14.19
C LEU A 136 -9.19 -0.53 12.90
N ASN A 137 -7.92 -0.95 12.94
CA ASN A 137 -7.24 -1.45 11.75
C ASN A 137 -7.90 -2.72 11.20
N SER A 138 -8.48 -3.58 12.05
CA SER A 138 -9.23 -4.75 11.59
C SER A 138 -10.58 -4.36 10.98
N GLU A 139 -11.30 -3.42 11.60
CA GLU A 139 -12.57 -2.92 11.06
C GLU A 139 -12.39 -2.27 9.69
N LEU A 140 -11.33 -1.46 9.54
CA LEU A 140 -11.03 -0.81 8.27
C LEU A 140 -10.52 -1.80 7.20
N GLN A 141 -9.78 -2.84 7.57
CA GLN A 141 -9.41 -3.92 6.64
C GLN A 141 -10.66 -4.67 6.14
N HIS A 142 -11.62 -4.98 6.99
CA HIS A 142 -12.88 -5.57 6.57
C HIS A 142 -13.67 -4.62 5.67
N LEU A 143 -13.76 -3.33 6.03
CA LEU A 143 -14.46 -2.33 5.25
C LEU A 143 -13.86 -2.17 3.83
N THR A 144 -12.54 -1.99 3.72
CA THR A 144 -11.88 -1.84 2.40
C THR A 144 -12.03 -3.08 1.53
N LEU A 145 -12.05 -4.26 2.15
CA LEU A 145 -12.32 -5.49 1.44
C LEU A 145 -13.75 -5.54 0.89
N ALA A 146 -14.76 -5.17 1.70
CA ALA A 146 -16.15 -5.12 1.27
C ALA A 146 -16.35 -4.07 0.16
N ILE A 147 -15.78 -2.88 0.32
CA ILE A 147 -15.79 -1.83 -0.70
C ILE A 147 -15.21 -2.35 -2.01
N MET A 148 -14.03 -2.97 -1.97
CA MET A 148 -13.36 -3.49 -3.16
C MET A 148 -14.16 -4.62 -3.83
N ALA A 149 -14.70 -5.57 -3.05
CA ALA A 149 -15.52 -6.65 -3.56
C ALA A 149 -16.75 -6.11 -4.31
N ARG A 150 -17.40 -5.09 -3.76
CA ARG A 150 -18.61 -4.50 -4.33
C ARG A 150 -18.31 -3.60 -5.52
N THR A 151 -17.25 -2.79 -5.47
CA THR A 151 -16.95 -1.81 -6.51
C THR A 151 -16.20 -2.40 -7.70
N LEU A 152 -15.12 -3.17 -7.44
CA LEU A 152 -14.23 -3.67 -8.49
C LEU A 152 -14.61 -5.06 -8.99
N PHE A 153 -15.27 -5.84 -8.14
CA PHE A 153 -15.61 -7.22 -8.46
C PHE A 153 -17.12 -7.51 -8.49
N GLY A 154 -17.96 -6.53 -8.11
CA GLY A 154 -19.42 -6.57 -8.23
C GLY A 154 -20.09 -7.72 -7.48
N PHE A 155 -19.54 -8.15 -6.34
CA PHE A 155 -20.14 -9.15 -5.47
C PHE A 155 -20.13 -8.73 -4.01
N ASP A 156 -21.06 -9.30 -3.24
CA ASP A 156 -21.13 -9.11 -1.80
C ASP A 156 -20.31 -10.20 -1.09
N ILE A 157 -19.48 -9.79 -0.14
CA ILE A 157 -18.54 -10.67 0.55
C ILE A 157 -19.03 -11.11 1.94
N GLU A 158 -20.23 -10.69 2.41
CA GLU A 158 -20.69 -10.86 3.79
C GLU A 158 -20.42 -12.25 4.37
N ASP A 159 -20.73 -13.32 3.62
CA ASP A 159 -20.55 -14.70 4.07
C ASP A 159 -19.08 -15.18 4.08
N ALA A 160 -18.21 -14.57 3.29
CA ALA A 160 -16.81 -14.95 3.12
C ALA A 160 -15.82 -13.97 3.79
N GLU A 161 -16.30 -12.82 4.30
CA GLU A 161 -15.47 -11.73 4.82
C GLU A 161 -14.44 -12.20 5.85
N GLY A 162 -14.88 -12.93 6.87
CA GLY A 162 -13.99 -13.42 7.92
C GLY A 162 -12.94 -14.42 7.43
N GLN A 163 -13.28 -15.27 6.46
CA GLN A 163 -12.34 -16.22 5.86
C GLN A 163 -11.31 -15.50 5.01
N PHE A 164 -11.74 -14.50 4.23
CA PHE A 164 -10.88 -13.72 3.37
C PHE A 164 -9.92 -12.85 4.18
N ALA A 165 -10.41 -12.11 5.18
CA ALA A 165 -9.59 -11.30 6.08
C ALA A 165 -8.53 -12.13 6.82
N ASN A 166 -8.88 -13.33 7.31
CA ASN A 166 -7.92 -14.26 7.91
C ASN A 166 -6.86 -14.74 6.90
N THR A 167 -7.27 -14.96 5.65
CA THR A 167 -6.38 -15.36 4.56
C THR A 167 -5.39 -14.24 4.25
N ALA A 168 -5.86 -13.01 4.02
CA ALA A 168 -5.05 -11.84 3.75
C ALA A 168 -4.06 -11.56 4.90
N ARG A 169 -4.52 -11.61 6.15
CA ARG A 169 -3.65 -11.48 7.33
C ARG A 169 -2.56 -12.56 7.38
N THR A 170 -2.90 -13.82 7.14
CA THR A 170 -1.92 -14.93 7.14
C THR A 170 -0.87 -14.74 6.03
N ILE A 171 -1.28 -14.24 4.87
CA ILE A 171 -0.38 -13.89 3.78
C ILE A 171 0.53 -12.74 4.21
N SER A 172 -0.02 -11.64 4.73
CA SER A 172 0.76 -10.47 5.19
C SER A 172 1.76 -10.85 6.28
N GLU A 173 1.36 -11.67 7.27
CA GLU A 173 2.26 -12.18 8.31
C GLU A 173 3.49 -12.91 7.74
N ARG A 174 3.37 -13.59 6.58
CA ARG A 174 4.49 -14.30 5.95
C ARG A 174 5.63 -13.37 5.58
N PHE A 175 5.33 -12.10 5.31
CA PHE A 175 6.28 -11.08 4.89
C PHE A 175 6.84 -10.24 6.03
N ASN A 176 6.46 -10.52 7.28
CA ASN A 176 7.04 -9.80 8.43
C ASN A 176 8.55 -10.04 8.52
N LEU A 177 9.32 -9.00 8.23
CA LEU A 177 10.79 -9.05 8.13
C LEU A 177 11.47 -9.34 9.48
N SER A 178 10.77 -9.14 10.60
CA SER A 178 11.30 -9.44 11.94
C SER A 178 11.31 -10.95 12.27
N HIS A 179 10.80 -11.80 11.38
CA HIS A 179 10.80 -13.24 11.60
C HIS A 179 11.81 -13.97 10.70
N VAL A 180 12.68 -14.76 11.30
CA VAL A 180 13.66 -15.59 10.57
C VAL A 180 13.02 -16.49 9.53
N SER A 181 11.78 -16.98 9.78
CA SER A 181 11.06 -17.83 8.84
C SER A 181 10.67 -17.11 7.53
N THR A 182 10.67 -15.79 7.50
CA THR A 182 10.43 -14.99 6.28
C THR A 182 11.54 -15.22 5.25
N TYR A 183 12.75 -15.49 5.72
CA TYR A 183 13.91 -15.74 4.87
C TYR A 183 14.08 -17.22 4.49
N LEU A 184 13.20 -18.10 4.97
CA LEU A 184 13.15 -19.50 4.59
C LEU A 184 12.25 -19.68 3.37
N ALA A 185 12.66 -20.52 2.45
CA ALA A 185 11.86 -20.83 1.26
C ALA A 185 10.46 -21.40 1.67
N ALA A 186 9.41 -20.97 0.97
CA ALA A 186 8.02 -21.35 1.28
C ALA A 186 7.75 -22.86 1.24
N TRP A 187 8.55 -23.63 0.48
CA TRP A 187 8.41 -25.09 0.39
C TRP A 187 8.89 -25.82 1.65
N ILE A 188 9.70 -25.19 2.52
CA ILE A 188 10.16 -25.79 3.79
C ILE A 188 8.95 -25.97 4.72
N PRO A 189 8.67 -27.17 5.26
CA PRO A 189 7.41 -27.49 5.95
C PRO A 189 7.37 -27.00 7.41
N THR A 190 7.63 -25.68 7.63
CA THR A 190 7.43 -25.05 8.94
C THR A 190 5.94 -24.89 9.24
N PRO A 191 5.50 -24.79 10.51
CA PRO A 191 4.10 -24.50 10.83
C PRO A 191 3.56 -23.24 10.15
N ARG A 192 4.39 -22.19 10.04
CA ARG A 192 4.05 -20.94 9.39
C ARG A 192 3.88 -21.10 7.87
N ASN A 193 4.81 -21.78 7.20
CA ASN A 193 4.71 -22.05 5.77
C ASN A 193 3.53 -22.98 5.44
N ARG A 194 3.13 -23.87 6.35
CA ARG A 194 1.92 -24.70 6.16
C ARG A 194 0.64 -23.86 6.26
N ARG A 195 0.59 -22.88 7.20
CA ARG A 195 -0.54 -21.93 7.27
C ARG A 195 -0.60 -21.06 6.02
N TYR A 196 0.53 -20.52 5.62
CA TYR A 196 0.63 -19.73 4.39
C TYR A 196 0.13 -20.48 3.16
N ARG A 197 0.57 -21.72 2.92
CA ARG A 197 0.08 -22.52 1.79
C ARG A 197 -1.41 -22.81 1.84
N ARG A 198 -1.97 -23.00 3.04
CA ARG A 198 -3.44 -23.13 3.18
C ARG A 198 -4.15 -21.84 2.84
N ALA A 199 -3.61 -20.71 3.29
CA ALA A 199 -4.15 -19.40 2.96
C ALA A 199 -4.10 -19.13 1.44
N MET A 200 -3.01 -19.51 0.76
CA MET A 200 -2.92 -19.41 -0.69
C MET A 200 -3.98 -20.27 -1.41
N ASN A 201 -4.13 -21.52 -1.00
CA ASN A 201 -5.17 -22.39 -1.58
C ASN A 201 -6.58 -21.83 -1.34
N ASN A 202 -6.84 -21.23 -0.17
CA ASN A 202 -8.13 -20.58 0.11
C ASN A 202 -8.34 -19.34 -0.78
N LEU A 203 -7.29 -18.52 -0.98
CA LEU A 203 -7.35 -17.37 -1.88
C LEU A 203 -7.70 -17.81 -3.31
N ASP A 204 -7.00 -18.82 -3.82
CA ASP A 204 -7.26 -19.37 -5.15
C ASP A 204 -8.71 -19.89 -5.27
N THR A 205 -9.18 -20.64 -4.27
CA THR A 205 -10.57 -21.13 -4.26
C THR A 205 -11.56 -19.98 -4.36
N VAL A 206 -11.41 -18.94 -3.53
CA VAL A 206 -12.33 -17.78 -3.54
C VAL A 206 -12.26 -17.05 -4.88
N ILE A 207 -11.08 -16.86 -5.44
CA ILE A 207 -10.92 -16.16 -6.74
C ILE A 207 -11.63 -16.96 -7.85
N TYR A 208 -11.39 -18.26 -7.94
CA TYR A 208 -12.04 -19.08 -8.98
C TYR A 208 -13.56 -19.20 -8.79
N ASP A 209 -14.04 -19.30 -7.56
CA ASP A 209 -15.49 -19.29 -7.26
C ASP A 209 -16.16 -17.99 -7.72
N VAL A 210 -15.49 -16.84 -7.52
CA VAL A 210 -15.95 -15.52 -7.98
C VAL A 210 -15.96 -15.43 -9.51
N ILE A 211 -14.93 -15.94 -10.19
CA ILE A 211 -14.86 -15.98 -11.65
C ILE A 211 -16.00 -16.85 -12.22
N GLU A 212 -16.20 -18.05 -11.67
CA GLU A 212 -17.24 -18.97 -12.12
C GLU A 212 -18.65 -18.39 -11.88
N ALA A 213 -18.88 -17.81 -10.69
CA ALA A 213 -20.14 -17.17 -10.36
C ALA A 213 -20.45 -16.00 -11.32
N ARG A 214 -19.45 -15.19 -11.68
CA ARG A 214 -19.61 -14.09 -12.61
C ARG A 214 -19.91 -14.57 -14.04
N ARG A 215 -19.21 -15.60 -14.53
CA ARG A 215 -19.47 -16.17 -15.86
C ARG A 215 -20.86 -16.80 -15.99
N ALA A 216 -21.45 -17.22 -14.85
CA ALA A 216 -22.81 -17.79 -14.82
C ALA A 216 -23.93 -16.73 -14.79
N GLN A 217 -23.62 -15.44 -14.66
CA GLN A 217 -24.59 -14.34 -14.64
C GLN A 217 -24.88 -13.83 -16.06
N ASP A 218 -26.19 -13.73 -16.41
CA ASP A 218 -26.63 -13.23 -17.71
C ASP A 218 -26.51 -11.69 -17.82
N ASP A 219 -26.61 -10.96 -16.69
CA ASP A 219 -26.53 -9.50 -16.61
C ASP A 219 -25.36 -9.11 -15.69
N SER A 220 -24.18 -8.95 -16.28
CA SER A 220 -22.95 -8.63 -15.56
C SER A 220 -22.81 -7.11 -15.41
N PRO A 221 -22.49 -6.62 -14.19
CA PRO A 221 -22.13 -5.21 -14.02
C PRO A 221 -20.87 -4.87 -14.85
N ASN A 222 -20.79 -3.62 -15.27
CA ASN A 222 -19.60 -3.11 -15.95
C ASN A 222 -18.56 -2.68 -14.91
N ASP A 223 -17.71 -3.62 -14.54
CA ASP A 223 -16.66 -3.45 -13.51
C ASP A 223 -15.35 -4.10 -13.96
N LEU A 224 -14.32 -4.00 -13.09
CA LEU A 224 -12.99 -4.54 -13.37
C LEU A 224 -13.02 -6.05 -13.67
N LEU A 225 -13.81 -6.82 -12.93
CA LEU A 225 -13.90 -8.27 -13.15
C LEU A 225 -14.49 -8.61 -14.51
N ALA A 226 -15.53 -7.87 -14.93
CA ALA A 226 -16.12 -8.04 -16.26
C ALA A 226 -15.11 -7.73 -17.37
N THR A 227 -14.35 -6.64 -17.22
CA THR A 227 -13.28 -6.25 -18.14
C THR A 227 -12.20 -7.34 -18.26
N LEU A 228 -11.80 -7.92 -17.12
CA LEU A 228 -10.79 -8.99 -17.10
C LEU A 228 -11.32 -10.29 -17.72
N ILE A 229 -12.55 -10.71 -17.40
CA ILE A 229 -13.18 -11.92 -17.97
C ILE A 229 -13.33 -11.75 -19.48
N ALA A 230 -13.84 -10.62 -19.95
CA ALA A 230 -14.00 -10.36 -21.37
C ALA A 230 -12.66 -10.44 -22.13
N ALA A 231 -11.58 -9.99 -21.49
CA ALA A 231 -10.24 -10.06 -22.09
C ALA A 231 -9.69 -11.50 -22.20
N VAL A 232 -10.02 -12.36 -21.24
CA VAL A 232 -9.61 -13.79 -21.26
C VAL A 232 -10.47 -14.59 -22.21
N ASP A 233 -11.76 -14.28 -22.31
CA ASP A 233 -12.69 -14.98 -23.18
C ASP A 233 -12.61 -14.51 -24.66
N ASP A 234 -11.82 -13.46 -24.96
CA ASP A 234 -11.54 -13.00 -26.32
C ASP A 234 -10.53 -13.94 -27.01
N PRO A 235 -10.92 -14.62 -28.11
CA PRO A 235 -10.06 -15.56 -28.81
C PRO A 235 -8.85 -14.91 -29.51
N GLU A 236 -8.79 -13.59 -29.60
CA GLU A 236 -7.65 -12.85 -30.17
C GLU A 236 -6.53 -12.60 -29.12
N THR A 237 -6.74 -12.98 -27.85
CA THR A 237 -5.74 -12.84 -26.77
C THR A 237 -5.18 -14.20 -26.37
N ASP A 238 -3.94 -14.19 -25.86
CA ASP A 238 -3.28 -15.38 -25.26
C ASP A 238 -3.48 -15.42 -23.71
N LEU A 239 -4.47 -14.69 -23.20
CA LEU A 239 -4.74 -14.65 -21.76
C LEU A 239 -5.46 -15.92 -21.29
N THR A 240 -5.22 -16.30 -20.05
CA THR A 240 -5.76 -17.52 -19.44
C THR A 240 -6.46 -17.22 -18.13
N ASP A 241 -7.22 -18.18 -17.59
CA ASP A 241 -7.80 -18.10 -16.25
C ASP A 241 -6.72 -17.94 -15.16
N GLU A 242 -5.50 -18.42 -15.40
CA GLU A 242 -4.36 -18.18 -14.51
C GLU A 242 -3.96 -16.70 -14.52
N THR A 243 -3.89 -16.07 -15.71
CA THR A 243 -3.67 -14.61 -15.83
C THR A 243 -4.75 -13.82 -15.12
N LEU A 244 -6.03 -14.23 -15.30
CA LEU A 244 -7.17 -13.60 -14.61
C LEU A 244 -7.05 -13.70 -13.09
N ARG A 245 -6.71 -14.89 -12.59
CA ARG A 245 -6.44 -15.12 -11.16
C ARG A 245 -5.33 -14.22 -10.64
N ASP A 246 -4.24 -14.09 -11.37
CA ASP A 246 -3.06 -13.31 -10.99
C ASP A 246 -3.37 -11.81 -10.92
N GLU A 247 -4.18 -11.30 -11.85
CA GLU A 247 -4.63 -9.89 -11.84
C GLU A 247 -5.59 -9.63 -10.67
N ILE A 248 -6.55 -10.51 -10.40
CA ILE A 248 -7.46 -10.37 -9.26
C ILE A 248 -6.66 -10.41 -7.95
N ALA A 249 -5.73 -11.36 -7.80
CA ALA A 249 -4.86 -11.44 -6.62
C ALA A 249 -3.99 -10.19 -6.46
N THR A 250 -3.50 -9.62 -7.56
CA THR A 250 -2.73 -8.37 -7.56
C THR A 250 -3.56 -7.19 -7.07
N VAL A 251 -4.80 -7.05 -7.55
CA VAL A 251 -5.71 -5.97 -7.13
C VAL A 251 -6.08 -6.10 -5.66
N ILE A 252 -6.39 -7.31 -5.20
CA ILE A 252 -6.70 -7.60 -3.79
C ILE A 252 -5.50 -7.24 -2.90
N LEU A 253 -4.30 -7.71 -3.25
CA LEU A 253 -3.10 -7.43 -2.47
C LEU A 253 -2.77 -5.94 -2.40
N GLY A 254 -2.96 -5.22 -3.52
CA GLY A 254 -2.63 -3.80 -3.62
C GLY A 254 -3.65 -2.86 -2.98
N GLY A 255 -4.94 -3.18 -3.05
CA GLY A 255 -6.03 -2.26 -2.69
C GLY A 255 -6.51 -2.37 -1.25
N HIS A 256 -6.65 -3.59 -0.75
CA HIS A 256 -7.28 -3.84 0.54
C HIS A 256 -6.50 -3.28 1.75
N ASP A 257 -5.27 -3.70 1.92
CA ASP A 257 -4.50 -3.41 3.15
C ASP A 257 -3.94 -1.97 3.16
N THR A 258 -3.50 -1.47 2.02
CA THR A 258 -2.89 -0.13 1.93
C THR A 258 -3.88 1.00 2.22
N ALA A 259 -5.11 0.91 1.73
CA ALA A 259 -6.16 1.88 2.00
C ALA A 259 -6.60 1.83 3.47
N ALA A 260 -6.80 0.64 4.04
CA ALA A 260 -7.13 0.46 5.46
C ALA A 260 -6.07 1.07 6.38
N LEU A 261 -4.79 0.92 6.04
CA LEU A 261 -3.69 1.51 6.81
C LEU A 261 -3.65 3.03 6.67
N ALA A 262 -3.85 3.58 5.47
CA ALA A 262 -3.93 5.03 5.27
C ALA A 262 -5.05 5.66 6.13
N MET A 263 -6.24 5.04 6.16
CA MET A 263 -7.36 5.46 7.01
C MET A 263 -7.03 5.31 8.50
N THR A 264 -6.44 4.17 8.90
CA THR A 264 -6.05 3.91 10.30
C THR A 264 -5.09 4.97 10.80
N TYR A 265 -4.07 5.30 10.01
CA TYR A 265 -3.07 6.29 10.40
C TYR A 265 -3.63 7.71 10.39
N THR A 266 -4.52 8.03 9.45
CA THR A 266 -5.20 9.34 9.40
C THR A 266 -6.08 9.55 10.62
N LEU A 267 -6.96 8.60 10.95
CA LEU A 267 -7.85 8.69 12.12
C LEU A 267 -7.06 8.71 13.43
N THR A 268 -5.97 7.91 13.51
CA THR A 268 -5.10 7.92 14.70
C THR A 268 -4.38 9.25 14.86
N ALA A 269 -3.88 9.81 13.78
CA ALA A 269 -3.17 11.09 13.80
C ALA A 269 -4.12 12.24 14.20
N LEU A 270 -5.29 12.32 13.60
CA LEU A 270 -6.29 13.33 13.93
C LEU A 270 -6.72 13.26 15.41
N ALA A 271 -7.08 12.08 15.90
CA ALA A 271 -7.50 11.94 17.30
C ALA A 271 -6.41 12.28 18.33
N ARG A 272 -5.14 12.26 17.93
CA ARG A 272 -3.99 12.68 18.76
C ARG A 272 -3.65 14.16 18.64
N HIS A 273 -4.23 14.84 17.64
CA HIS A 273 -4.02 16.25 17.40
C HIS A 273 -5.38 16.97 17.38
N PRO A 274 -5.95 17.27 18.58
CA PRO A 274 -7.31 17.78 18.71
C PRO A 274 -7.60 19.05 17.93
N ASP A 275 -6.59 19.91 17.75
CA ASP A 275 -6.73 21.16 16.99
C ASP A 275 -6.92 20.84 15.49
N ALA A 276 -6.11 19.95 14.92
CA ALA A 276 -6.24 19.49 13.53
C ALA A 276 -7.57 18.73 13.33
N GLU A 277 -7.97 17.87 14.28
CA GLU A 277 -9.26 17.18 14.21
C GLU A 277 -10.42 18.19 14.21
N ALA A 278 -10.37 19.21 15.08
CA ALA A 278 -11.41 20.22 15.16
C ALA A 278 -11.53 21.03 13.86
N GLU A 279 -10.42 21.34 13.21
CA GLU A 279 -10.40 22.03 11.93
C GLU A 279 -10.98 21.19 10.79
N VAL A 280 -10.63 19.90 10.72
CA VAL A 280 -11.21 18.96 9.73
C VAL A 280 -12.71 18.81 9.96
N ARG A 281 -13.17 18.67 11.21
CA ARG A 281 -14.61 18.59 11.52
C ARG A 281 -15.36 19.85 11.16
N ALA A 282 -14.79 21.03 11.43
CA ALA A 282 -15.41 22.30 11.05
C ALA A 282 -15.53 22.44 9.52
N GLU A 283 -14.54 21.96 8.76
CA GLU A 283 -14.61 21.90 7.30
C GLU A 283 -15.71 20.93 6.82
N LEU A 284 -15.81 19.75 7.42
CA LEU A 284 -16.88 18.79 7.10
C LEU A 284 -18.27 19.37 7.40
N ASP A 285 -18.46 20.02 8.54
CA ASP A 285 -19.71 20.67 8.91
C ASP A 285 -20.08 21.80 7.94
N GLU A 286 -19.10 22.61 7.50
CA GLU A 286 -19.32 23.72 6.55
C GLU A 286 -19.67 23.22 5.15
N VAL A 287 -18.99 22.16 4.66
CA VAL A 287 -19.14 21.68 3.28
C VAL A 287 -20.28 20.69 3.13
N LEU A 288 -20.45 19.78 4.10
CA LEU A 288 -21.38 18.67 4.02
C LEU A 288 -22.61 18.86 4.89
N GLY A 289 -22.49 19.53 6.04
CA GLY A 289 -23.54 19.55 7.05
C GLY A 289 -23.90 18.14 7.50
N ASP A 290 -25.19 17.79 7.37
CA ASP A 290 -25.71 16.44 7.69
C ASP A 290 -25.73 15.49 6.48
N ASP A 291 -25.31 15.95 5.29
CA ASP A 291 -25.32 15.15 4.07
C ASP A 291 -24.08 14.22 4.00
N ASP A 292 -24.25 13.08 3.33
CA ASP A 292 -23.15 12.16 3.09
C ASP A 292 -22.13 12.74 2.09
N PRO A 293 -20.82 12.53 2.30
CA PRO A 293 -19.81 13.02 1.38
C PRO A 293 -19.92 12.36 0.01
N THR A 294 -19.71 13.15 -1.03
CA THR A 294 -19.66 12.69 -2.42
C THR A 294 -18.30 12.99 -3.05
N VAL A 295 -18.03 12.37 -4.20
CA VAL A 295 -16.79 12.65 -4.96
C VAL A 295 -16.67 14.12 -5.37
N THR A 296 -17.79 14.84 -5.51
CA THR A 296 -17.83 16.25 -5.90
C THR A 296 -17.51 17.21 -4.77
N ASP A 297 -17.59 16.75 -3.53
CA ASP A 297 -17.28 17.54 -2.34
C ASP A 297 -15.78 17.48 -2.00
N LEU A 298 -15.07 16.41 -2.40
CA LEU A 298 -13.66 16.20 -2.05
C LEU A 298 -12.73 17.38 -2.40
N PRO A 299 -12.90 18.09 -3.52
CA PRO A 299 -12.09 19.29 -3.81
C PRO A 299 -12.33 20.46 -2.84
N ALA A 300 -13.45 20.48 -2.13
CA ALA A 300 -13.79 21.49 -1.13
C ALA A 300 -13.35 21.11 0.30
N LEU A 301 -12.62 19.99 0.45
CA LEU A 301 -12.11 19.46 1.71
C LEU A 301 -10.56 19.48 1.78
N PRO A 302 -9.90 20.64 1.63
CA PRO A 302 -8.44 20.73 1.62
C PRO A 302 -7.78 20.37 2.96
N ARG A 303 -8.44 20.60 4.10
CA ARG A 303 -7.90 20.21 5.41
C ARG A 303 -7.91 18.70 5.61
N LEU A 304 -8.97 18.04 5.18
CA LEU A 304 -9.02 16.58 5.14
C LEU A 304 -7.95 16.01 4.19
N ASP A 305 -7.76 16.60 3.03
CA ASP A 305 -6.71 16.18 2.07
C ASP A 305 -5.31 16.32 2.68
N ALA A 306 -5.03 17.46 3.34
CA ALA A 306 -3.78 17.72 4.04
C ALA A 306 -3.55 16.73 5.19
N ALA A 307 -4.60 16.42 5.95
CA ALA A 307 -4.56 15.43 7.04
C ALA A 307 -4.18 14.03 6.52
N VAL A 308 -4.78 13.58 5.41
CA VAL A 308 -4.46 12.30 4.75
C VAL A 308 -3.03 12.30 4.21
N LYS A 309 -2.60 13.36 3.53
CA LYS A 309 -1.23 13.49 3.00
C LYS A 309 -0.20 13.38 4.12
N GLU A 310 -0.40 14.11 5.22
CA GLU A 310 0.54 14.12 6.34
C GLU A 310 0.58 12.77 7.08
N ALA A 311 -0.56 12.12 7.25
CA ALA A 311 -0.60 10.76 7.81
C ALA A 311 0.16 9.76 6.94
N MET A 312 0.00 9.81 5.62
CA MET A 312 0.73 8.94 4.69
C MET A 312 2.22 9.32 4.56
N ARG A 313 2.60 10.57 4.82
CA ARG A 313 4.00 10.96 4.91
C ARG A 313 4.66 10.33 6.13
N LEU A 314 4.06 10.50 7.31
CA LEU A 314 4.58 9.94 8.56
C LEU A 314 4.54 8.40 8.58
N HIS A 315 3.49 7.82 8.04
CA HIS A 315 3.27 6.38 8.10
C HIS A 315 2.87 5.85 6.71
N PRO A 316 3.83 5.83 5.74
CA PRO A 316 3.52 5.37 4.40
C PRO A 316 3.17 3.88 4.40
N PRO A 317 1.96 3.47 3.97
CA PRO A 317 1.59 2.06 3.90
C PRO A 317 2.60 1.22 3.11
N ALA A 318 3.09 1.73 1.99
CA ALA A 318 4.21 1.17 1.24
C ALA A 318 5.51 1.87 1.66
N TYR A 319 6.11 1.45 2.77
CA TYR A 319 7.27 2.12 3.37
C TYR A 319 8.58 1.99 2.58
N THR A 320 8.66 1.10 1.61
CA THR A 320 9.81 0.90 0.74
C THR A 320 9.40 0.33 -0.62
N LEU A 321 10.14 0.70 -1.65
CA LEU A 321 9.99 0.16 -3.00
C LEU A 321 11.24 -0.63 -3.37
N PHE A 322 11.08 -1.60 -4.28
CA PHE A 322 12.20 -2.40 -4.78
C PHE A 322 12.31 -2.31 -6.31
N ARG A 323 13.54 -2.32 -6.79
CA ARG A 323 13.90 -2.51 -8.21
C ARG A 323 15.14 -3.39 -8.28
N GLU A 324 15.41 -3.98 -9.43
CA GLU A 324 16.65 -4.68 -9.70
C GLU A 324 17.30 -4.09 -10.94
N SER A 325 18.63 -3.88 -10.90
CA SER A 325 19.37 -3.37 -12.05
C SER A 325 19.56 -4.46 -13.09
N ASN A 326 19.12 -4.23 -14.32
CA ASN A 326 19.24 -5.20 -15.43
C ASN A 326 20.62 -5.15 -16.11
N ARG A 327 21.49 -4.27 -15.70
CA ARG A 327 22.87 -4.09 -16.17
C ARG A 327 23.67 -3.29 -15.14
N PRO A 328 25.00 -3.22 -15.25
CA PRO A 328 25.77 -2.31 -14.41
C PRO A 328 25.36 -0.86 -14.63
N MET A 329 25.07 -0.12 -13.56
CA MET A 329 24.56 1.25 -13.57
C MET A 329 25.44 2.16 -12.72
N LYS A 330 25.35 3.48 -12.98
CA LYS A 330 25.86 4.52 -12.08
C LYS A 330 24.71 5.23 -11.38
N ILE A 331 24.76 5.27 -10.03
CA ILE A 331 23.87 6.09 -9.22
C ILE A 331 24.76 7.06 -8.43
N GLY A 332 24.61 8.37 -8.67
CA GLY A 332 25.58 9.35 -8.20
C GLY A 332 26.98 9.04 -8.75
N GLU A 333 27.97 8.99 -7.88
CA GLU A 333 29.35 8.64 -8.22
C GLU A 333 29.67 7.15 -8.13
N TYR A 334 28.71 6.32 -7.69
CA TYR A 334 28.93 4.93 -7.39
C TYR A 334 28.51 3.98 -8.51
N ASP A 335 29.24 2.87 -8.63
CA ASP A 335 28.93 1.80 -9.57
C ASP A 335 28.02 0.76 -8.88
N VAL A 336 26.86 0.53 -9.46
CA VAL A 336 25.88 -0.48 -9.00
C VAL A 336 25.96 -1.67 -9.96
N PRO A 337 26.26 -2.88 -9.46
CA PRO A 337 26.38 -4.05 -10.32
C PRO A 337 25.01 -4.49 -10.86
N GLU A 338 25.04 -5.22 -11.98
CA GLU A 338 23.89 -5.95 -12.49
C GLU A 338 23.36 -6.94 -11.43
N GLY A 339 22.05 -7.07 -11.33
CA GLY A 339 21.37 -7.93 -10.36
C GLY A 339 21.35 -7.38 -8.93
N ALA A 340 21.84 -6.15 -8.70
CA ALA A 340 21.68 -5.51 -7.40
C ALA A 340 20.23 -5.14 -7.15
N THR A 341 19.71 -5.49 -5.99
CA THR A 341 18.39 -5.06 -5.54
C THR A 341 18.47 -3.64 -4.99
N LEU A 342 17.81 -2.69 -5.66
CA LEU A 342 17.66 -1.34 -5.12
C LEU A 342 16.49 -1.30 -4.16
N THR A 343 16.70 -0.70 -3.01
CA THR A 343 15.65 -0.39 -2.04
C THR A 343 15.50 1.12 -1.94
N ILE A 344 14.28 1.60 -2.11
CA ILE A 344 13.93 3.02 -2.12
C ILE A 344 12.98 3.23 -0.93
N PRO A 345 13.53 3.51 0.27
CA PRO A 345 12.74 3.57 1.49
C PRO A 345 11.97 4.90 1.57
N GLN A 346 10.67 4.88 1.28
CA GLN A 346 9.79 6.02 1.52
C GLN A 346 9.85 6.46 2.97
N TRP A 347 9.97 5.52 3.90
CA TRP A 347 10.17 5.79 5.33
C TRP A 347 11.30 6.80 5.59
N VAL A 348 12.46 6.62 4.98
CA VAL A 348 13.60 7.54 5.17
C VAL A 348 13.35 8.87 4.47
N VAL A 349 12.90 8.84 3.23
CA VAL A 349 12.77 10.06 2.40
C VAL A 349 11.67 10.97 2.94
N HIS A 350 10.55 10.39 3.38
CA HIS A 350 9.44 11.15 3.95
C HIS A 350 9.74 11.73 5.34
N HIS A 351 10.78 11.24 6.03
CA HIS A 351 11.24 11.78 7.32
C HIS A 351 12.55 12.58 7.21
N ASP A 352 12.95 12.95 6.00
CA ASP A 352 14.18 13.70 5.79
C ASP A 352 13.99 15.19 6.12
N SER A 353 14.76 15.69 7.08
CA SER A 353 14.70 17.08 7.53
C SER A 353 15.16 18.08 6.46
N ARG A 354 15.79 17.63 5.37
CA ARG A 354 16.11 18.47 4.21
C ARG A 354 14.86 18.95 3.47
N TRP A 355 13.79 18.15 3.52
CA TRP A 355 12.54 18.40 2.80
C TRP A 355 11.39 18.76 3.74
N PHE A 356 11.37 18.21 4.95
CA PHE A 356 10.29 18.38 5.93
C PHE A 356 10.84 18.91 7.25
N GLU A 357 10.50 20.16 7.59
CA GLU A 357 10.80 20.69 8.92
C GLU A 357 10.05 19.87 9.98
N SER A 358 10.70 19.58 11.13
CA SER A 358 10.14 18.69 12.17
C SER A 358 9.55 17.41 11.57
N PRO A 359 10.35 16.55 10.90
CA PRO A 359 9.84 15.50 10.01
C PRO A 359 9.07 14.39 10.75
N TRP A 360 9.19 14.28 12.06
CA TRP A 360 8.49 13.31 12.90
C TRP A 360 7.20 13.84 13.52
N GLU A 361 6.92 15.12 13.38
CA GLU A 361 5.70 15.75 13.90
C GLU A 361 4.60 15.72 12.84
N TYR A 362 3.35 15.48 13.29
CA TYR A 362 2.17 15.56 12.43
C TYR A 362 1.77 17.02 12.28
N GLN A 363 1.96 17.58 11.11
CA GLN A 363 1.70 18.98 10.78
C GLN A 363 0.95 19.09 9.45
N PRO A 364 -0.37 18.83 9.41
CA PRO A 364 -1.14 18.87 8.17
C PRO A 364 -1.12 20.27 7.51
N ASP A 365 -0.99 21.34 8.29
CA ASP A 365 -0.95 22.71 7.79
C ASP A 365 0.25 23.01 6.89
N ARG A 366 1.27 22.14 6.86
CA ARG A 366 2.39 22.28 5.91
C ARG A 366 1.96 22.11 4.46
N TRP A 367 0.89 21.38 4.18
CA TRP A 367 0.44 21.05 2.84
C TRP A 367 -0.30 22.19 2.18
N THR A 368 0.45 23.27 1.91
CA THR A 368 0.00 24.42 1.11
C THR A 368 0.49 24.27 -0.33
N ASP A 369 -0.18 24.91 -1.28
CA ASP A 369 0.25 24.93 -2.69
C ASP A 369 1.70 25.38 -2.84
N GLU A 370 2.12 26.39 -2.03
CA GLU A 370 3.50 26.89 -2.04
C GLU A 370 4.49 25.85 -1.53
N PHE A 371 4.16 25.15 -0.46
CA PHE A 371 5.02 24.10 0.08
C PHE A 371 5.13 22.93 -0.90
N GLU A 372 4.01 22.44 -1.42
CA GLU A 372 3.99 21.33 -2.39
C GLU A 372 4.83 21.68 -3.64
N ALA A 373 4.71 22.92 -4.15
CA ALA A 373 5.49 23.39 -5.29
C ALA A 373 7.00 23.54 -4.99
N SER A 374 7.38 23.66 -3.72
CA SER A 374 8.78 23.78 -3.29
C SER A 374 9.47 22.44 -3.11
N LEU A 375 8.70 21.34 -2.93
CA LEU A 375 9.25 20.01 -2.72
C LEU A 375 9.85 19.44 -4.03
N PRO A 376 11.02 18.77 -3.97
CA PRO A 376 11.42 17.88 -5.05
C PRO A 376 10.35 16.83 -5.29
N GLU A 377 10.05 16.51 -6.55
CA GLU A 377 8.96 15.60 -6.94
C GLU A 377 8.96 14.25 -6.18
N TYR A 378 10.14 13.72 -5.90
CA TYR A 378 10.29 12.44 -5.18
C TYR A 378 10.70 12.60 -3.71
N ALA A 379 10.47 13.76 -3.08
CA ALA A 379 10.52 13.91 -1.63
C ALA A 379 9.25 13.34 -0.95
N TYR A 380 8.12 13.35 -1.67
CA TYR A 380 6.85 12.73 -1.25
C TYR A 380 6.25 11.92 -2.41
N PHE A 381 6.25 10.60 -2.29
CA PHE A 381 5.83 9.70 -3.37
C PHE A 381 5.12 8.42 -2.86
N PRO A 382 4.05 8.52 -2.04
CA PRO A 382 3.42 7.37 -1.40
C PRO A 382 2.82 6.37 -2.41
N PHE A 383 2.62 6.79 -3.65
CA PHE A 383 2.08 5.99 -4.75
C PHE A 383 3.13 5.58 -5.79
N CYS A 384 4.42 5.53 -5.40
CA CYS A 384 5.52 5.28 -6.33
C CYS A 384 5.64 6.39 -7.40
N GLY A 385 6.23 6.09 -8.55
CA GLY A 385 6.41 7.08 -9.63
C GLY A 385 6.70 6.43 -10.98
N GLY A 386 6.82 7.31 -12.00
CA GLY A 386 7.06 6.92 -13.38
C GLY A 386 5.90 6.11 -13.97
N LYS A 387 6.19 5.32 -15.00
CA LYS A 387 5.16 4.52 -15.69
C LYS A 387 4.48 3.50 -14.76
N ARG A 388 5.20 3.04 -13.73
CA ARG A 388 4.72 2.05 -12.75
C ARG A 388 4.15 2.67 -11.48
N HIS A 389 3.71 3.94 -11.52
CA HIS A 389 2.95 4.54 -10.43
C HIS A 389 1.70 3.71 -10.11
N CYS A 390 1.20 3.79 -8.89
CA CYS A 390 0.03 3.05 -8.44
C CYS A 390 -1.17 3.29 -9.38
N ILE A 391 -1.75 2.21 -9.91
CA ILE A 391 -2.93 2.29 -10.79
C ILE A 391 -4.15 2.78 -10.02
N GLY A 392 -4.28 2.35 -8.75
CA GLY A 392 -5.38 2.68 -7.85
C GLY A 392 -5.19 3.98 -7.07
N MET A 393 -4.21 4.85 -7.39
CA MET A 393 -3.94 6.06 -6.61
C MET A 393 -5.19 6.93 -6.41
N ARG A 394 -5.94 7.20 -7.48
CA ARG A 394 -7.17 8.02 -7.39
C ARG A 394 -8.27 7.31 -6.62
N TYR A 395 -8.42 6.01 -6.83
CA TYR A 395 -9.38 5.17 -6.13
C TYR A 395 -9.07 5.17 -4.62
N GLY A 396 -7.85 4.82 -4.22
CA GLY A 396 -7.46 4.74 -2.81
C GLY A 396 -7.51 6.08 -2.08
N LEU A 397 -7.13 7.20 -2.74
CA LEU A 397 -7.27 8.54 -2.13
C LEU A 397 -8.75 8.95 -1.96
N MET A 398 -9.59 8.65 -2.95
CA MET A 398 -11.03 8.90 -2.87
C MET A 398 -11.66 8.06 -1.76
N GLU A 399 -11.40 6.76 -1.74
CA GLU A 399 -11.84 5.83 -0.71
C GLU A 399 -11.43 6.31 0.68
N THR A 400 -10.13 6.60 0.88
CA THR A 400 -9.62 7.08 2.17
C THR A 400 -10.36 8.33 2.64
N LYS A 401 -10.54 9.33 1.76
CA LYS A 401 -11.19 10.59 2.13
C LYS A 401 -12.68 10.43 2.40
N LEU A 402 -13.40 9.68 1.58
CA LEU A 402 -14.84 9.43 1.79
C LEU A 402 -15.11 8.66 3.09
N VAL A 403 -14.33 7.59 3.33
CA VAL A 403 -14.46 6.79 4.56
C VAL A 403 -14.13 7.61 5.79
N VAL A 404 -13.00 8.33 5.79
CA VAL A 404 -12.59 9.16 6.94
C VAL A 404 -13.60 10.27 7.20
N ALA A 405 -14.11 10.96 6.16
CA ALA A 405 -15.15 11.98 6.30
C ALA A 405 -16.42 11.40 6.93
N THR A 406 -16.94 10.29 6.38
CA THR A 406 -18.15 9.61 6.87
C THR A 406 -18.01 9.19 8.34
N LEU A 407 -16.85 8.63 8.72
CA LEU A 407 -16.61 8.20 10.08
C LEU A 407 -16.43 9.37 11.05
N LEU A 408 -15.80 10.47 10.64
CA LEU A 408 -15.64 11.67 11.46
C LEU A 408 -16.97 12.40 11.66
N GLN A 409 -17.90 12.43 10.71
CA GLN A 409 -19.25 12.98 10.93
C GLN A 409 -20.03 12.21 12.00
N ARG A 410 -19.75 10.93 12.21
CA ARG A 410 -20.54 10.04 13.07
C ARG A 410 -19.91 9.77 14.43
N PHE A 411 -18.57 9.70 14.50
CA PHE A 411 -17.87 9.24 15.69
C PHE A 411 -16.69 10.14 16.07
N ARG A 412 -16.41 10.15 17.39
CA ARG A 412 -15.13 10.53 17.97
C ARG A 412 -14.37 9.27 18.33
N PHE A 413 -13.05 9.32 18.16
CA PHE A 413 -12.15 8.19 18.36
C PHE A 413 -11.21 8.50 19.55
N ASP A 414 -11.27 7.66 20.60
CA ASP A 414 -10.39 7.77 21.77
C ASP A 414 -9.44 6.57 21.80
N PHE A 415 -8.19 6.81 21.38
CA PHE A 415 -7.17 5.77 21.26
C PHE A 415 -6.59 5.40 22.62
N GLN A 416 -6.56 4.09 22.90
CA GLN A 416 -6.11 3.53 24.17
C GLN A 416 -4.57 3.33 24.23
N LEU A 417 -3.88 3.35 23.08
CA LEU A 417 -2.44 3.19 23.00
C LEU A 417 -1.72 4.54 23.07
N PRO A 418 -0.63 4.68 23.87
CA PRO A 418 0.12 5.93 23.95
C PRO A 418 0.80 6.31 22.63
N GLU A 419 1.37 5.32 21.92
CA GLU A 419 2.04 5.49 20.62
C GLU A 419 1.80 4.26 19.76
N LEU A 420 1.87 4.43 18.42
CA LEU A 420 1.89 3.32 17.48
C LEU A 420 3.31 2.76 17.40
N SER A 421 3.42 1.45 17.47
CA SER A 421 4.62 0.71 17.07
C SER A 421 4.35 0.00 15.75
N PHE A 422 5.39 -0.20 14.96
CA PHE A 422 5.25 -0.71 13.60
C PHE A 422 5.99 -2.01 13.38
N ALA A 423 5.42 -2.85 12.54
CA ALA A 423 6.03 -4.06 12.01
C ALA A 423 6.28 -3.89 10.50
N ALA A 424 7.50 -4.16 10.08
CA ALA A 424 7.86 -4.18 8.66
C ALA A 424 7.41 -5.50 8.04
N ALA A 425 6.22 -5.50 7.46
CA ALA A 425 5.67 -6.60 6.68
C ALA A 425 5.70 -6.24 5.18
N LEU A 426 4.79 -6.74 4.38
CA LEU A 426 4.61 -6.30 3.00
C LEU A 426 4.26 -4.80 2.95
N THR A 427 3.48 -4.36 3.93
CA THR A 427 3.08 -2.99 4.22
C THR A 427 3.55 -2.60 5.62
N LEU A 428 3.48 -1.32 5.95
CA LEU A 428 3.75 -0.79 7.29
C LEU A 428 2.58 -1.18 8.20
N GLN A 429 2.70 -2.25 8.94
CA GLN A 429 1.64 -2.72 9.84
C GLN A 429 1.78 -2.12 11.25
N PRO A 430 0.68 -1.81 11.96
CA PRO A 430 0.75 -1.70 13.40
C PRO A 430 1.28 -3.01 14.02
N ALA A 431 2.24 -2.92 14.94
CA ALA A 431 2.78 -4.10 15.61
C ALA A 431 1.77 -4.75 16.58
N GLU A 432 0.83 -3.96 17.06
CA GLU A 432 -0.27 -4.38 17.93
C GLU A 432 -1.62 -3.91 17.37
N PRO A 433 -2.74 -4.59 17.71
CA PRO A 433 -4.07 -4.15 17.31
C PRO A 433 -4.36 -2.72 17.77
N VAL A 434 -4.85 -1.88 16.88
CA VAL A 434 -5.16 -0.48 17.15
C VAL A 434 -6.52 -0.39 17.83
N SER A 435 -6.51 -0.51 19.18
CA SER A 435 -7.73 -0.42 19.99
C SER A 435 -8.17 1.01 20.19
N VAL A 436 -9.43 1.30 19.88
CA VAL A 436 -10.04 2.62 19.97
C VAL A 436 -11.43 2.53 20.56
N ARG A 437 -11.78 3.45 21.47
CA ARG A 437 -13.16 3.64 21.92
C ARG A 437 -13.85 4.59 20.96
N VAL A 438 -15.00 4.18 20.44
CA VAL A 438 -15.84 5.01 19.58
C VAL A 438 -16.96 5.64 20.37
N THR A 439 -17.27 6.91 20.12
CA THR A 439 -18.37 7.63 20.74
C THR A 439 -19.10 8.42 19.66
N THR A 440 -20.41 8.33 19.59
CA THR A 440 -21.21 9.11 18.63
C THR A 440 -21.05 10.61 18.88
N VAL A 441 -21.01 11.39 17.81
CA VAL A 441 -20.94 12.86 17.82
C VAL A 441 -22.27 13.44 18.26
#